data_c10504634b23ede8118e1d9a546a3847
#
_entry.id   c10504634b23ede8118e1d9a546a3847
#
_cell.length_a   1.000
_cell.length_b   1.000
_cell.length_c   1.000
_cell.angle_alpha   90.00
_cell.angle_beta   90.00
_cell.angle_gamma   90.00
#
_symmetry.space_group_name_H-M   'P 1'
#
loop_
_entity.id
_entity.type
_entity.pdbx_description
1 polymer ?
#
loop_
_entity_poly.entity_id
_entity_poly.type
_entity_poly.pdbx_seq_one_letter_code
_entity_poly.pdbx_strand_id
1 'polypeptide(L)'
;MSNQPAAPRVPKRVAAVILNSLKGGVVPRIGLPYITVGREIEIQALLTDLALIADGGASFRFLVGRYGAGKSFLLQTIRTHAMGEGFVVADADLSPERRLQGGQGQGLATYRELIRNLSTKTRPEGGALTLILDKWVANIQAEEDSAAANTPAMNAGSTAGIAADSGPTCTGLRRQLADLEEMVHGFEFTRVLGVYRAAYAQGDDEAKSRAVKWLRGEYRTKTEARTELGIGTIIDDDSWYDYVKLLSLIH
;
A
#
# COMPACT_ATOMS: atom_id res chain seq x y z
N MET A 1 20.91 26.12 -35.92
CA MET A 1 20.11 24.98 -36.33
C MET A 1 19.87 24.13 -35.07
N SER A 2 18.72 24.31 -34.45
CA SER A 2 18.35 23.60 -33.20
C SER A 2 18.00 22.15 -33.51
N ASN A 3 18.81 21.26 -33.03
CA ASN A 3 18.59 19.79 -33.08
C ASN A 3 17.46 19.42 -32.12
N GLN A 4 16.22 19.63 -32.56
CA GLN A 4 15.07 19.09 -31.78
C GLN A 4 15.08 17.57 -31.89
N PRO A 5 15.11 16.84 -30.75
CA PRO A 5 15.00 15.39 -30.78
C PRO A 5 13.67 15.00 -31.44
N ALA A 6 13.74 14.07 -32.40
CA ALA A 6 12.55 13.58 -33.10
C ALA A 6 11.50 13.09 -32.06
N ALA A 7 10.28 13.62 -32.18
CA ALA A 7 9.19 13.22 -31.30
C ALA A 7 9.04 11.69 -31.27
N PRO A 8 8.93 11.07 -30.09
CA PRO A 8 8.83 9.62 -29.98
C PRO A 8 7.61 9.12 -30.74
N ARG A 9 7.77 8.10 -31.62
CA ARG A 9 6.66 7.51 -32.36
C ARG A 9 5.69 6.82 -31.39
N VAL A 10 4.47 7.34 -31.31
CA VAL A 10 3.41 6.75 -30.49
C VAL A 10 2.88 5.47 -31.16
N PRO A 11 2.87 4.30 -30.48
CA PRO A 11 2.25 3.10 -31.04
C PRO A 11 0.76 3.34 -31.32
N LYS A 12 0.25 2.85 -32.46
CA LYS A 12 -1.13 3.09 -32.92
C LYS A 12 -2.19 2.76 -31.85
N ARG A 13 -1.99 1.65 -31.11
CA ARG A 13 -2.89 1.23 -30.02
C ARG A 13 -2.90 2.26 -28.88
N VAL A 14 -1.74 2.77 -28.50
CA VAL A 14 -1.61 3.77 -27.43
C VAL A 14 -2.25 5.08 -27.89
N ALA A 15 -2.00 5.51 -29.11
CA ALA A 15 -2.63 6.71 -29.69
C ALA A 15 -4.16 6.63 -29.68
N ALA A 16 -4.73 5.47 -30.03
CA ALA A 16 -6.18 5.25 -30.00
C ALA A 16 -6.74 5.37 -28.57
N VAL A 17 -6.07 4.79 -27.58
CA VAL A 17 -6.47 4.90 -26.17
C VAL A 17 -6.42 6.34 -25.69
N ILE A 18 -5.35 7.07 -25.98
CA ILE A 18 -5.21 8.49 -25.64
C ILE A 18 -6.35 9.30 -26.23
N LEU A 19 -6.59 9.16 -27.55
CA LEU A 19 -7.64 9.92 -28.24
C LEU A 19 -9.04 9.62 -27.69
N ASN A 20 -9.36 8.36 -27.41
CA ASN A 20 -10.65 7.98 -26.84
C ASN A 20 -10.84 8.53 -25.42
N SER A 21 -9.80 8.49 -24.58
CA SER A 21 -9.86 9.08 -23.23
C SER A 21 -10.09 10.58 -23.28
N LEU A 22 -9.33 11.29 -24.14
CA LEU A 22 -9.48 12.74 -24.31
C LEU A 22 -10.84 13.14 -24.89
N LYS A 23 -11.37 12.38 -25.84
CA LYS A 23 -12.75 12.58 -26.34
C LYS A 23 -13.81 12.41 -25.25
N GLY A 24 -13.57 11.50 -24.31
CA GLY A 24 -14.43 11.28 -23.14
C GLY A 24 -14.21 12.29 -22.01
N GLY A 25 -13.31 13.27 -22.17
CA GLY A 25 -13.00 14.26 -21.14
C GLY A 25 -12.27 13.71 -19.92
N VAL A 26 -11.66 12.51 -20.04
CA VAL A 26 -10.94 11.86 -18.95
C VAL A 26 -9.44 11.81 -19.23
N VAL A 27 -8.64 11.82 -18.15
CA VAL A 27 -7.19 11.67 -18.27
C VAL A 27 -6.86 10.23 -18.69
N PRO A 28 -6.10 10.01 -19.77
CA PRO A 28 -5.70 8.68 -20.17
C PRO A 28 -4.76 8.07 -19.13
N ARG A 29 -4.99 6.80 -18.78
CA ARG A 29 -4.13 6.06 -17.85
C ARG A 29 -2.88 5.48 -18.52
N ILE A 30 -2.92 5.33 -19.84
CA ILE A 30 -1.84 4.79 -20.68
C ILE A 30 -1.39 5.85 -21.66
N GLY A 31 -0.09 5.97 -21.87
CA GLY A 31 0.49 6.88 -22.85
C GLY A 31 0.69 8.32 -22.37
N LEU A 32 0.59 8.58 -21.07
CA LEU A 32 0.87 9.89 -20.47
C LEU A 32 2.20 10.49 -20.93
N PRO A 33 3.34 9.77 -21.00
CA PRO A 33 4.61 10.33 -21.42
C PRO A 33 4.59 10.92 -22.84
N TYR A 34 3.68 10.47 -23.71
CA TYR A 34 3.57 10.98 -25.10
C TYR A 34 2.79 12.30 -25.20
N ILE A 35 2.03 12.66 -24.18
CA ILE A 35 1.17 13.87 -24.17
C ILE A 35 1.52 14.84 -23.04
N THR A 36 2.52 14.50 -22.22
CA THR A 36 3.02 15.41 -21.19
C THR A 36 3.89 16.48 -21.83
N VAL A 37 3.42 17.73 -21.82
CA VAL A 37 4.12 18.87 -22.38
C VAL A 37 4.07 20.02 -21.40
N GLY A 38 5.21 20.69 -21.19
CA GLY A 38 5.29 21.94 -20.43
C GLY A 38 5.07 21.79 -18.92
N ARG A 39 5.36 20.59 -18.36
CA ARG A 39 5.21 20.26 -16.93
C ARG A 39 6.50 19.69 -16.33
N GLU A 40 7.61 19.89 -17.00
CA GLU A 40 8.90 19.30 -16.64
C GLU A 40 9.32 19.73 -15.23
N ILE A 41 9.11 21.01 -14.88
CA ILE A 41 9.49 21.57 -13.57
C ILE A 41 8.65 20.93 -12.44
N GLU A 42 7.33 20.88 -12.63
CA GLU A 42 6.43 20.31 -11.63
C GLU A 42 6.66 18.80 -11.46
N ILE A 43 6.86 18.08 -12.55
CA ILE A 43 7.15 16.65 -12.52
C ILE A 43 8.50 16.42 -11.82
N GLN A 44 9.54 17.16 -12.18
CA GLN A 44 10.84 17.01 -11.54
C GLN A 44 10.80 17.29 -10.04
N ALA A 45 10.04 18.28 -9.60
CA ALA A 45 9.85 18.56 -8.18
C ALA A 45 9.18 17.39 -7.45
N LEU A 46 8.17 16.75 -8.07
CA LEU A 46 7.48 15.58 -7.50
C LEU A 46 8.36 14.31 -7.52
N LEU A 47 9.19 14.13 -8.55
CA LEU A 47 10.16 13.04 -8.61
C LEU A 47 11.24 13.19 -7.52
N THR A 48 11.66 14.43 -7.23
CA THR A 48 12.57 14.71 -6.11
C THR A 48 11.93 14.31 -4.76
N ASP A 49 10.63 14.56 -4.58
CA ASP A 49 9.91 14.10 -3.39
C ASP A 49 9.84 12.57 -3.30
N LEU A 50 9.61 11.88 -4.43
CA LEU A 50 9.61 10.41 -4.44
C LEU A 50 10.99 9.85 -4.05
N ALA A 51 12.07 10.45 -4.54
CA ALA A 51 13.43 10.05 -4.14
C ALA A 51 13.64 10.26 -2.64
N LEU A 52 13.23 11.40 -2.08
CA LEU A 52 13.28 11.66 -0.64
C LEU A 52 12.49 10.61 0.18
N ILE A 53 11.31 10.22 -0.31
CA ILE A 53 10.48 9.20 0.35
C ILE A 53 11.15 7.82 0.26
N ALA A 54 11.77 7.47 -0.87
CA ALA A 54 12.51 6.23 -1.04
C ALA A 54 13.69 6.12 -0.05
N ASP A 55 14.28 7.25 0.32
CA ASP A 55 15.35 7.35 1.33
C ASP A 55 14.81 7.39 2.77
N GLY A 56 13.53 7.09 3.00
CA GLY A 56 12.89 7.07 4.32
C GLY A 56 12.37 8.43 4.81
N GLY A 57 12.38 9.45 3.96
CA GLY A 57 11.80 10.75 4.26
C GLY A 57 10.30 10.81 4.04
N ALA A 58 9.73 12.02 4.17
CA ALA A 58 8.33 12.29 3.91
C ALA A 58 8.17 13.62 3.18
N SER A 59 7.15 13.74 2.34
CA SER A 59 6.81 14.98 1.65
C SER A 59 5.30 15.23 1.67
N PHE A 60 4.93 16.50 1.68
CA PHE A 60 3.54 16.92 1.58
C PHE A 60 3.45 18.11 0.62
N ARG A 61 2.53 18.03 -0.37
CA ARG A 61 2.34 19.08 -1.36
C ARG A 61 0.87 19.40 -1.61
N PHE A 62 0.59 20.69 -1.79
CA PHE A 62 -0.65 21.17 -2.37
C PHE A 62 -0.46 21.45 -3.85
N LEU A 63 -1.31 20.86 -4.70
CA LEU A 63 -1.44 21.22 -6.11
C LEU A 63 -2.62 22.17 -6.28
N VAL A 64 -2.33 23.44 -6.45
CA VAL A 64 -3.34 24.50 -6.56
C VAL A 64 -3.40 25.00 -8.01
N GLY A 65 -4.60 25.16 -8.53
CA GLY A 65 -4.81 25.67 -9.89
C GLY A 65 -6.30 25.73 -10.24
N ARG A 66 -6.63 26.52 -11.26
CA ARG A 66 -7.99 26.66 -11.79
C ARG A 66 -8.53 25.31 -12.31
N TYR A 67 -9.83 25.22 -12.49
CA TYR A 67 -10.44 24.09 -13.20
C TYR A 67 -9.83 23.99 -14.62
N GLY A 68 -9.54 22.78 -15.08
CA GLY A 68 -8.88 22.57 -16.37
C GLY A 68 -7.36 22.80 -16.41
N ALA A 69 -6.73 23.24 -15.32
CA ALA A 69 -5.27 23.48 -15.26
C ALA A 69 -4.40 22.20 -15.33
N GLY A 70 -4.98 21.02 -15.50
CA GLY A 70 -4.25 19.76 -15.63
C GLY A 70 -3.76 19.15 -14.31
N LYS A 71 -4.36 19.51 -13.15
CA LYS A 71 -3.99 18.92 -11.84
C LYS A 71 -4.13 17.40 -11.83
N SER A 72 -5.27 16.89 -12.27
CA SER A 72 -5.53 15.43 -12.33
C SER A 72 -4.57 14.74 -13.31
N PHE A 73 -4.18 15.40 -14.40
CA PHE A 73 -3.19 14.89 -15.33
C PHE A 73 -1.82 14.76 -14.65
N LEU A 74 -1.39 15.77 -13.91
CA LEU A 74 -0.13 15.76 -13.17
C LEU A 74 -0.13 14.68 -12.09
N LEU A 75 -1.21 14.54 -11.31
CA LEU A 75 -1.37 13.47 -10.31
C LEU A 75 -1.30 12.09 -10.96
N GLN A 76 -1.95 11.88 -12.11
CA GLN A 76 -1.91 10.60 -12.80
C GLN A 76 -0.51 10.32 -13.38
N THR A 77 0.22 11.34 -13.81
CA THR A 77 1.60 11.21 -14.29
C THR A 77 2.52 10.76 -13.17
N ILE A 78 2.50 11.44 -12.02
CA ILE A 78 3.35 11.08 -10.89
C ILE A 78 2.97 9.71 -10.29
N ARG A 79 1.67 9.37 -10.25
CA ARG A 79 1.17 8.06 -9.86
C ARG A 79 1.82 6.95 -10.71
N THR A 80 1.88 7.16 -12.03
CA THR A 80 2.49 6.19 -12.96
C THR A 80 3.99 6.05 -12.71
N HIS A 81 4.69 7.15 -12.47
CA HIS A 81 6.12 7.12 -12.11
C HIS A 81 6.34 6.40 -10.78
N ALA A 82 5.60 6.74 -9.74
CA ALA A 82 5.71 6.12 -8.42
C ALA A 82 5.52 4.59 -8.49
N MET A 83 4.48 4.12 -9.18
CA MET A 83 4.29 2.68 -9.41
C MET A 83 5.42 2.06 -10.23
N GLY A 84 5.99 2.79 -11.18
CA GLY A 84 7.15 2.37 -11.97
C GLY A 84 8.36 2.06 -11.10
N GLU A 85 8.61 2.90 -10.10
CA GLU A 85 9.68 2.80 -9.10
C GLU A 85 9.36 1.83 -7.95
N GLY A 86 8.22 1.15 -7.99
CA GLY A 86 7.85 0.13 -7.00
C GLY A 86 7.03 0.65 -5.82
N PHE A 87 6.65 1.92 -5.79
CA PHE A 87 5.78 2.45 -4.73
C PHE A 87 4.37 1.84 -4.81
N VAL A 88 3.76 1.69 -3.65
CA VAL A 88 2.32 1.52 -3.51
C VAL A 88 1.66 2.89 -3.53
N VAL A 89 0.62 3.04 -4.31
CA VAL A 89 -0.10 4.31 -4.45
C VAL A 89 -1.55 4.12 -4.02
N ALA A 90 -2.09 5.08 -3.30
CA ALA A 90 -3.50 5.14 -2.93
C ALA A 90 -4.10 6.49 -3.35
N ASP A 91 -5.24 6.45 -4.00
CA ASP A 91 -5.99 7.62 -4.42
C ASP A 91 -7.32 7.70 -3.67
N ALA A 92 -7.72 8.88 -3.25
CA ALA A 92 -9.06 9.13 -2.73
C ALA A 92 -9.59 10.48 -3.21
N ASP A 93 -10.81 10.48 -3.72
CA ASP A 93 -11.54 11.68 -4.03
C ASP A 93 -12.26 12.17 -2.78
N LEU A 94 -11.93 13.36 -2.30
CA LEU A 94 -12.60 13.98 -1.17
C LEU A 94 -13.96 14.53 -1.60
N SER A 95 -14.98 14.28 -0.78
CA SER A 95 -16.35 14.74 -0.97
C SER A 95 -16.95 15.15 0.37
N PRO A 96 -18.18 15.70 0.41
CA PRO A 96 -18.85 15.99 1.68
C PRO A 96 -18.98 14.75 2.58
N GLU A 97 -19.10 13.56 2.02
CA GLU A 97 -19.22 12.28 2.73
C GLU A 97 -17.85 11.64 3.04
N ARG A 98 -16.79 12.12 2.41
CA ARG A 98 -15.41 11.62 2.55
C ARG A 98 -14.46 12.77 2.85
N ARG A 99 -14.28 13.06 4.11
CA ARG A 99 -13.36 14.11 4.59
C ARG A 99 -12.24 13.47 5.40
N LEU A 100 -11.06 14.09 5.35
CA LEU A 100 -9.94 13.70 6.20
C LEU A 100 -10.20 14.02 7.67
N GLN A 101 -11.02 15.01 7.91
CA GLN A 101 -11.44 15.45 9.25
C GLN A 101 -12.96 15.54 9.29
N GLY A 102 -13.61 14.78 10.13
CA GLY A 102 -15.05 14.78 10.27
C GLY A 102 -15.54 13.60 11.09
N GLY A 103 -16.58 13.80 11.86
CA GLY A 103 -17.30 12.71 12.54
C GLY A 103 -18.31 12.03 11.61
N GLN A 104 -19.07 11.10 12.17
CA GLN A 104 -20.18 10.41 11.47
C GLN A 104 -19.74 9.51 10.31
N GLY A 105 -18.60 8.84 10.41
CA GLY A 105 -18.13 7.87 9.41
C GLY A 105 -17.38 8.47 8.22
N GLN A 106 -17.10 9.77 8.20
CA GLN A 106 -16.45 10.43 7.06
C GLN A 106 -14.98 10.05 6.94
N GLY A 107 -14.24 9.96 8.06
CA GLY A 107 -12.86 9.52 8.09
C GLY A 107 -12.73 8.07 7.67
N LEU A 108 -13.57 7.21 8.21
CA LEU A 108 -13.66 5.79 7.84
C LEU A 108 -14.03 5.60 6.35
N ALA A 109 -14.91 6.43 5.81
CA ALA A 109 -15.26 6.39 4.39
C ALA A 109 -14.05 6.75 3.50
N THR A 110 -13.25 7.73 3.92
CA THR A 110 -11.99 8.10 3.23
C THR A 110 -10.97 6.96 3.32
N TYR A 111 -10.81 6.34 4.49
CA TYR A 111 -9.96 5.16 4.69
C TYR A 111 -10.34 4.03 3.73
N ARG A 112 -11.63 3.66 3.70
CA ARG A 112 -12.13 2.61 2.80
C ARG A 112 -11.83 2.90 1.34
N GLU A 113 -11.93 4.15 0.93
CA GLU A 113 -11.60 4.57 -0.43
C GLU A 113 -10.10 4.42 -0.71
N LEU A 114 -9.24 4.89 0.18
CA LEU A 114 -7.78 4.71 0.07
C LEU A 114 -7.39 3.23 -0.05
N ILE A 115 -7.92 2.38 0.82
CA ILE A 115 -7.61 0.95 0.82
C ILE A 115 -8.15 0.24 -0.42
N ARG A 116 -9.33 0.62 -0.91
CA ARG A 116 -9.89 0.10 -2.16
C ARG A 116 -9.01 0.45 -3.36
N ASN A 117 -8.48 1.66 -3.37
CA ASN A 117 -7.70 2.22 -4.48
C ASN A 117 -6.20 1.96 -4.35
N LEU A 118 -5.75 1.17 -3.35
CA LEU A 118 -4.35 0.72 -3.29
C LEU A 118 -3.95 0.08 -4.61
N SER A 119 -2.90 0.60 -5.21
CA SER A 119 -2.43 0.25 -6.54
C SER A 119 -0.94 -0.01 -6.53
N THR A 120 -0.51 -0.93 -7.38
CA THR A 120 0.87 -1.29 -7.63
C THR A 120 1.13 -1.34 -9.13
N LYS A 121 2.38 -1.48 -9.55
CA LYS A 121 2.76 -1.66 -10.96
C LYS A 121 2.02 -2.83 -11.63
N THR A 122 1.83 -3.93 -10.89
CA THR A 122 1.15 -5.14 -11.38
C THR A 122 -0.37 -5.03 -11.29
N ARG A 123 -0.89 -4.16 -10.43
CA ARG A 123 -2.32 -3.94 -10.24
C ARG A 123 -2.66 -2.44 -10.19
N PRO A 124 -2.58 -1.75 -11.34
CA PRO A 124 -2.70 -0.29 -11.40
C PRO A 124 -4.13 0.22 -11.20
N GLU A 125 -5.15 -0.65 -11.29
CA GLU A 125 -6.57 -0.28 -11.21
C GLU A 125 -7.14 -0.27 -9.78
N GLY A 126 -6.29 -0.49 -8.78
CA GLY A 126 -6.72 -0.60 -7.38
C GLY A 126 -6.90 -2.05 -6.91
N GLY A 127 -7.30 -2.20 -5.64
CA GLY A 127 -7.53 -3.52 -5.03
C GLY A 127 -6.26 -4.34 -4.81
N ALA A 128 -5.12 -3.70 -4.66
CA ALA A 128 -3.84 -4.37 -4.50
C ALA A 128 -3.57 -4.88 -3.08
N LEU A 129 -4.45 -4.61 -2.10
CA LEU A 129 -4.22 -4.96 -0.69
C LEU A 129 -3.83 -6.45 -0.52
N THR A 130 -4.61 -7.37 -1.08
CA THR A 130 -4.32 -8.81 -0.96
C THR A 130 -2.97 -9.17 -1.57
N LEU A 131 -2.63 -8.58 -2.73
CA LEU A 131 -1.34 -8.81 -3.37
C LEU A 131 -0.16 -8.31 -2.53
N ILE A 132 -0.34 -7.16 -1.87
CA ILE A 132 0.66 -6.58 -0.95
C ILE A 132 0.87 -7.51 0.24
N LEU A 133 -0.21 -7.99 0.85
CA LEU A 133 -0.17 -8.92 1.97
C LEU A 133 0.45 -10.27 1.59
N ASP A 134 0.07 -10.84 0.45
CA ASP A 134 0.63 -12.09 -0.05
C ASP A 134 2.15 -11.95 -0.27
N LYS A 135 2.60 -10.85 -0.88
CA LYS A 135 4.02 -10.57 -1.09
C LYS A 135 4.76 -10.38 0.24
N TRP A 136 4.17 -9.66 1.17
CA TRP A 136 4.73 -9.46 2.50
C TRP A 136 4.91 -10.79 3.24
N VAL A 137 3.89 -11.66 3.26
CA VAL A 137 3.98 -13.01 3.87
C VAL A 137 5.05 -13.86 3.18
N ALA A 138 5.11 -13.83 1.85
CA ALA A 138 6.11 -14.59 1.08
C ALA A 138 7.55 -14.13 1.38
N ASN A 139 7.77 -12.81 1.51
CA ASN A 139 9.07 -12.27 1.88
C ASN A 139 9.49 -12.73 3.28
N ILE A 140 8.57 -12.71 4.24
CA ILE A 140 8.79 -13.21 5.61
C ILE A 140 9.20 -14.68 5.60
N GLN A 141 8.46 -15.52 4.88
CA GLN A 141 8.78 -16.94 4.79
C GLN A 141 10.16 -17.18 4.18
N ALA A 142 10.50 -16.44 3.11
CA ALA A 142 11.81 -16.54 2.48
C ALA A 142 12.96 -16.12 3.43
N GLU A 143 12.75 -15.12 4.28
CA GLU A 143 13.71 -14.72 5.30
C GLU A 143 13.86 -15.80 6.39
N GLU A 144 12.76 -16.38 6.85
CA GLU A 144 12.77 -17.47 7.84
C GLU A 144 13.49 -18.70 7.31
N ASP A 145 13.22 -19.10 6.07
CA ASP A 145 13.85 -20.26 5.41
C ASP A 145 15.36 -20.03 5.22
N SER A 146 15.74 -18.85 4.76
CA SER A 146 17.14 -18.47 4.57
C SER A 146 17.93 -18.51 5.87
N ALA A 147 17.28 -18.18 6.91
CA ALA A 147 17.81 -18.14 8.25
C ALA A 147 17.96 -19.54 8.88
N ALA A 148 16.99 -20.40 8.66
CA ALA A 148 17.07 -21.81 9.07
C ALA A 148 18.22 -22.54 8.35
N ALA A 149 18.45 -22.21 7.07
CA ALA A 149 19.53 -22.79 6.27
C ALA A 149 20.94 -22.36 6.72
N ASN A 150 21.08 -21.17 7.33
CA ASN A 150 22.35 -20.62 7.79
C ASN A 150 22.68 -20.96 9.25
N THR A 151 21.85 -21.72 9.97
CA THR A 151 22.15 -22.17 11.32
C THR A 151 23.05 -23.41 11.25
N PRO A 152 24.36 -23.33 11.66
CA PRO A 152 25.21 -24.51 11.70
C PRO A 152 24.63 -25.52 12.68
N ALA A 153 24.49 -26.78 12.25
CA ALA A 153 24.11 -27.90 13.10
C ALA A 153 25.11 -28.04 14.24
N MET A 154 24.86 -27.38 15.36
CA MET A 154 25.61 -27.62 16.59
C MET A 154 25.08 -28.90 17.25
N ASN A 155 25.98 -29.86 17.34
CA ASN A 155 25.84 -31.20 17.89
C ASN A 155 24.90 -31.27 19.12
N ALA A 156 24.00 -32.24 19.05
CA ALA A 156 23.24 -32.73 20.18
C ALA A 156 24.15 -33.20 21.33
N GLY A 157 24.07 -32.52 22.45
CA GLY A 157 24.73 -32.95 23.69
C GLY A 157 24.36 -32.03 24.84
N SER A 158 23.46 -32.54 25.70
CA SER A 158 23.33 -32.19 27.13
C SER A 158 22.26 -31.19 27.57
N THR A 159 21.29 -31.75 28.26
CA THR A 159 20.55 -31.33 29.48
C THR A 159 19.69 -30.06 29.49
N ALA A 160 18.39 -30.32 29.64
CA ALA A 160 17.40 -29.67 30.47
C ALA A 160 17.67 -28.24 30.97
N GLY A 161 16.85 -27.32 30.48
CA GLY A 161 16.70 -25.98 31.04
C GLY A 161 15.72 -25.18 30.23
N ILE A 162 14.61 -24.85 30.84
CA ILE A 162 13.59 -23.92 30.32
C ILE A 162 14.28 -22.65 29.85
N ALA A 163 14.41 -22.44 28.56
CA ALA A 163 14.87 -21.19 28.01
C ALA A 163 14.14 -20.90 26.69
N ALA A 164 13.52 -19.75 26.66
CA ALA A 164 12.92 -19.10 25.55
C ALA A 164 13.66 -19.31 24.22
N ASP A 165 12.89 -19.65 23.23
CA ASP A 165 13.21 -19.71 21.81
C ASP A 165 13.99 -18.46 21.34
N SER A 166 15.29 -18.58 21.24
CA SER A 166 16.22 -17.54 20.78
C SER A 166 17.09 -18.07 19.64
N GLY A 167 16.48 -18.37 18.50
CA GLY A 167 17.22 -18.53 17.25
C GLY A 167 17.61 -17.14 16.69
N PRO A 168 18.85 -16.93 16.23
CA PRO A 168 19.33 -15.60 15.80
C PRO A 168 18.70 -15.05 14.51
N THR A 169 17.70 -15.68 13.95
CA THR A 169 17.20 -15.42 12.60
C THR A 169 15.76 -14.92 12.47
N CYS A 170 15.00 -14.93 13.54
CA CYS A 170 13.71 -14.22 13.60
C CYS A 170 13.84 -12.72 13.93
N THR A 171 15.07 -12.18 13.93
CA THR A 171 15.34 -10.86 14.53
C THR A 171 14.71 -9.70 13.71
N GLY A 172 14.74 -9.77 12.40
CA GLY A 172 14.21 -8.69 11.54
C GLY A 172 12.69 -8.57 11.62
N LEU A 173 11.99 -9.69 11.39
CA LEU A 173 10.54 -9.72 11.41
C LEU A 173 9.98 -9.54 12.82
N ARG A 174 10.54 -10.22 13.83
CA ARG A 174 10.13 -9.99 15.23
C ARG A 174 10.32 -8.55 15.63
N ARG A 175 11.37 -7.90 15.14
CA ARG A 175 11.61 -6.48 15.38
C ARG A 175 10.54 -5.62 14.67
N GLN A 176 10.25 -5.87 13.39
CA GLN A 176 9.19 -5.16 12.67
C GLN A 176 7.81 -5.35 13.32
N LEU A 177 7.47 -6.58 13.72
CA LEU A 177 6.21 -6.84 14.42
C LEU A 177 6.19 -6.21 15.82
N ALA A 178 7.30 -6.24 16.55
CA ALA A 178 7.43 -5.58 17.85
C ALA A 178 7.31 -4.05 17.71
N ASP A 179 7.98 -3.46 16.71
CA ASP A 179 7.87 -2.04 16.41
C ASP A 179 6.43 -1.65 16.03
N LEU A 180 5.71 -2.53 15.32
CA LEU A 180 4.28 -2.35 15.01
C LEU A 180 3.40 -2.46 16.28
N GLU A 181 3.69 -3.44 17.16
CA GLU A 181 2.93 -3.63 18.41
C GLU A 181 3.05 -2.47 19.39
N GLU A 182 4.18 -1.78 19.41
CA GLU A 182 4.39 -0.59 20.24
C GLU A 182 3.59 0.64 19.74
N MET A 183 3.09 0.59 18.51
CA MET A 183 2.29 1.68 17.96
C MET A 183 0.84 1.61 18.48
N VAL A 184 0.17 2.75 18.45
CA VAL A 184 -1.27 2.84 18.75
C VAL A 184 -2.03 1.90 17.82
N HIS A 185 -2.88 1.03 18.38
CA HIS A 185 -3.60 -0.06 17.68
C HIS A 185 -2.71 -1.13 17.01
N GLY A 186 -1.42 -1.13 17.30
CA GLY A 186 -0.47 -2.08 16.71
C GLY A 186 -0.75 -3.53 17.10
N PHE A 187 -1.12 -3.79 18.35
CA PHE A 187 -1.44 -5.13 18.84
C PHE A 187 -2.59 -5.80 18.07
N GLU A 188 -3.69 -5.09 17.84
CA GLU A 188 -4.81 -5.63 17.08
C GLU A 188 -4.43 -5.83 15.60
N PHE A 189 -3.67 -4.91 15.05
CA PHE A 189 -3.19 -4.99 13.68
C PHE A 189 -2.28 -6.21 13.45
N THR A 190 -1.30 -6.45 14.33
CA THR A 190 -0.41 -7.61 14.24
C THR A 190 -1.15 -8.92 14.43
N ARG A 191 -2.19 -8.95 15.27
CA ARG A 191 -3.08 -10.13 15.40
C ARG A 191 -3.81 -10.42 14.07
N VAL A 192 -4.34 -9.40 13.38
CA VAL A 192 -4.99 -9.59 12.06
C VAL A 192 -4.00 -10.10 11.04
N LEU A 193 -2.78 -9.55 11.01
CA LEU A 193 -1.70 -10.02 10.14
C LEU A 193 -1.31 -11.47 10.46
N GLY A 194 -1.30 -11.86 11.73
CA GLY A 194 -1.05 -13.23 12.17
C GLY A 194 -2.11 -14.22 11.66
N VAL A 195 -3.41 -13.83 11.75
CA VAL A 195 -4.51 -14.62 11.16
C VAL A 195 -4.34 -14.74 9.65
N TYR A 196 -4.02 -13.64 8.96
CA TYR A 196 -3.80 -13.66 7.51
C TYR A 196 -2.66 -14.59 7.12
N ARG A 197 -1.52 -14.52 7.82
CA ARG A 197 -0.35 -15.37 7.60
C ARG A 197 -0.66 -16.86 7.81
N ALA A 198 -1.35 -17.20 8.91
CA ALA A 198 -1.75 -18.58 9.18
C ALA A 198 -2.69 -19.13 8.10
N ALA A 199 -3.66 -18.33 7.67
CA ALA A 199 -4.56 -18.66 6.59
C ALA A 199 -3.84 -18.83 5.24
N TYR A 200 -2.86 -17.98 4.95
CA TYR A 200 -2.01 -18.08 3.76
C TYR A 200 -1.25 -19.41 3.74
N ALA A 201 -0.61 -19.78 4.84
CA ALA A 201 0.14 -21.04 4.96
C ALA A 201 -0.74 -22.29 4.82
N GLN A 202 -2.02 -22.21 5.23
CA GLN A 202 -2.98 -23.31 5.18
C GLN A 202 -3.79 -23.34 3.87
N GLY A 203 -3.68 -22.31 3.02
CA GLY A 203 -4.52 -22.15 1.83
C GLY A 203 -5.99 -21.86 2.16
N ASP A 204 -6.29 -21.32 3.35
CA ASP A 204 -7.64 -20.95 3.78
C ASP A 204 -8.04 -19.57 3.25
N ASP A 205 -8.65 -19.55 2.06
CA ASP A 205 -9.08 -18.33 1.41
C ASP A 205 -10.23 -17.62 2.17
N GLU A 206 -11.02 -18.35 2.96
CA GLU A 206 -12.09 -17.75 3.75
C GLU A 206 -11.53 -16.97 4.94
N ALA A 207 -10.58 -17.52 5.67
CA ALA A 207 -9.90 -16.82 6.75
C ALA A 207 -9.08 -15.63 6.23
N LYS A 208 -8.41 -15.76 5.07
CA LYS A 208 -7.76 -14.63 4.38
C LYS A 208 -8.76 -13.52 4.08
N SER A 209 -9.91 -13.86 3.53
CA SER A 209 -10.96 -12.89 3.18
C SER A 209 -11.49 -12.15 4.41
N ARG A 210 -11.67 -12.84 5.53
CA ARG A 210 -12.08 -12.22 6.81
C ARG A 210 -11.04 -11.23 7.34
N ALA A 211 -9.76 -11.57 7.29
CA ALA A 211 -8.69 -10.65 7.67
C ALA A 211 -8.62 -9.43 6.75
N VAL A 212 -8.76 -9.61 5.43
CA VAL A 212 -8.83 -8.52 4.46
C VAL A 212 -10.06 -7.64 4.68
N LYS A 213 -11.24 -8.22 5.00
CA LYS A 213 -12.46 -7.49 5.36
C LYS A 213 -12.21 -6.56 6.55
N TRP A 214 -11.48 -7.04 7.56
CA TRP A 214 -11.10 -6.23 8.71
C TRP A 214 -10.16 -5.07 8.32
N LEU A 215 -9.10 -5.38 7.58
CA LEU A 215 -8.13 -4.37 7.11
C LEU A 215 -8.76 -3.33 6.17
N ARG A 216 -9.86 -3.65 5.52
CA ARG A 216 -10.64 -2.69 4.71
C ARG A 216 -11.60 -1.84 5.55
N GLY A 217 -11.70 -2.08 6.87
CA GLY A 217 -12.65 -1.40 7.74
C GLY A 217 -14.11 -1.72 7.41
N GLU A 218 -14.41 -2.91 6.89
CA GLU A 218 -15.73 -3.31 6.40
C GLU A 218 -16.60 -3.96 7.49
N TYR A 219 -16.05 -4.28 8.65
CA TYR A 219 -16.83 -4.73 9.80
C TYR A 219 -17.66 -3.58 10.37
N ARG A 220 -18.94 -3.85 10.66
CA ARG A 220 -19.88 -2.85 11.18
C ARG A 220 -19.90 -2.82 12.71
N THR A 221 -19.68 -3.95 13.35
CA THR A 221 -19.73 -4.09 14.80
C THR A 221 -18.55 -4.89 15.34
N LYS A 222 -18.14 -4.56 16.56
CA LYS A 222 -17.10 -5.32 17.30
C LYS A 222 -17.50 -6.78 17.52
N THR A 223 -18.81 -7.05 17.69
CA THR A 223 -19.34 -8.41 17.87
C THR A 223 -19.15 -9.23 16.59
N GLU A 224 -19.45 -8.67 15.41
CA GLU A 224 -19.24 -9.33 14.12
C GLU A 224 -17.77 -9.71 13.94
N ALA A 225 -16.86 -8.75 14.14
CA ALA A 225 -15.42 -8.98 14.04
C ALA A 225 -14.92 -10.05 15.03
N ARG A 226 -15.44 -10.05 16.27
CA ARG A 226 -15.10 -11.06 17.27
C ARG A 226 -15.56 -12.45 16.86
N THR A 227 -16.77 -12.57 16.31
CA THR A 227 -17.33 -13.86 15.89
C THR A 227 -16.60 -14.43 14.68
N GLU A 228 -16.31 -13.60 13.67
CA GLU A 228 -15.74 -14.05 12.41
C GLU A 228 -14.21 -14.17 12.44
N LEU A 229 -13.53 -13.32 13.22
CA LEU A 229 -12.06 -13.19 13.21
C LEU A 229 -11.41 -13.42 14.57
N GLY A 230 -12.19 -13.50 15.66
CA GLY A 230 -11.67 -13.59 17.02
C GLY A 230 -11.10 -12.28 17.57
N ILE A 231 -11.32 -11.16 16.89
CA ILE A 231 -10.78 -9.84 17.24
C ILE A 231 -11.93 -8.90 17.59
N GLY A 232 -11.93 -8.38 18.82
CA GLY A 232 -13.03 -7.55 19.35
C GLY A 232 -12.91 -6.06 19.04
N THR A 233 -12.06 -5.67 18.10
CA THR A 233 -11.88 -4.29 17.64
C THR A 233 -12.24 -4.16 16.17
N ILE A 234 -12.57 -2.96 15.74
CA ILE A 234 -12.83 -2.61 14.34
C ILE A 234 -12.14 -1.29 14.03
N ILE A 235 -11.89 -1.03 12.77
CA ILE A 235 -11.42 0.26 12.29
C ILE A 235 -12.63 1.20 12.25
N ASP A 236 -12.53 2.35 12.91
CA ASP A 236 -13.57 3.36 13.04
C ASP A 236 -13.04 4.77 12.75
N ASP A 237 -13.89 5.80 12.96
CA ASP A 237 -13.53 7.20 12.70
C ASP A 237 -12.40 7.72 13.59
N ASP A 238 -12.19 7.14 14.76
CA ASP A 238 -11.17 7.60 15.71
C ASP A 238 -9.82 6.90 15.45
N SER A 239 -9.81 5.71 14.85
CA SER A 239 -8.63 4.84 14.71
C SER A 239 -8.11 4.69 13.27
N TRP A 240 -8.88 5.07 12.25
CA TRP A 240 -8.52 4.81 10.85
C TRP A 240 -7.15 5.37 10.43
N TYR A 241 -6.76 6.52 10.97
CA TYR A 241 -5.49 7.17 10.65
C TYR A 241 -4.29 6.34 11.11
N ASP A 242 -4.38 5.74 12.30
CA ASP A 242 -3.32 4.88 12.84
C ASP A 242 -3.17 3.62 11.99
N TYR A 243 -4.27 3.06 11.49
CA TYR A 243 -4.22 1.90 10.59
C TYR A 243 -3.66 2.22 9.20
N VAL A 244 -3.86 3.43 8.67
CA VAL A 244 -3.14 3.88 7.45
C VAL A 244 -1.64 3.87 7.69
N LYS A 245 -1.20 4.39 8.84
CA LYS A 245 0.20 4.44 9.23
C LYS A 245 0.79 3.02 9.40
N LEU A 246 0.08 2.12 10.08
CA LEU A 246 0.49 0.73 10.26
C LEU A 246 0.61 -0.01 8.92
N LEU A 247 -0.36 0.17 8.01
CA LEU A 247 -0.33 -0.42 6.67
C LEU A 247 0.84 0.09 5.81
N SER A 248 1.30 1.34 6.03
CA SER A 248 2.44 1.88 5.29
C SER A 248 3.77 1.21 5.66
N LEU A 249 3.83 0.43 6.74
CA LEU A 249 5.04 -0.21 7.23
C LEU A 249 5.20 -1.67 6.74
N ILE A 250 4.21 -2.24 6.06
CA ILE A 250 4.21 -3.64 5.60
C ILE A 250 4.43 -3.83 4.09
N HIS A 251 4.93 -2.85 3.38
CA HIS A 251 5.16 -2.94 1.92
C HIS A 251 6.63 -2.91 1.53
#